data_577e0c232962f3acfdfce8ec94dab5ed
#
_entry.id   577e0c232962f3acfdfce8ec94dab5ed
#
_cell.length_a   1.000
_cell.length_b   1.000
_cell.length_c   1.000
_cell.angle_alpha   90.00
_cell.angle_beta   90.00
_cell.angle_gamma   90.00
#
_symmetry.space_group_name_H-M   'P 1'
#
loop_
_entity.id
_entity.type
_entity.pdbx_description
1 polymer ?
#
loop_
_entity_poly.entity_id
_entity_poly.type
_entity_poly.pdbx_seq_one_letter_code
_entity_poly.pdbx_strand_id
1 'polypeptide(L)'
;MKKGYIPKEQRKTLLMLSDDIRTYSGVGHMAREIVTTTAHHYNWVNLGGAVNHPEHSKGFDISDSVNKETGLKDANVKVIACNGYGDENMLRAIMEQENIDAIIHFTDPRYWVWLYQMETEIRQKCPLIFYTIWDDLPYPMYNREFYRSDDMLLGISKQSVNIVKNVLRDHPKPDWAIKYVPHGINEKKFYPIINNFEFETAFSSKFIF
;
A
#
# COMPACT_ATOMS: atom_id res chain seq x y z
N MET A 1 23.70 -9.69 -3.73
CA MET A 1 22.80 -8.51 -3.67
C MET A 1 21.45 -8.89 -4.25
N LYS A 2 20.35 -8.37 -3.70
CA LYS A 2 19.02 -8.57 -4.31
C LYS A 2 19.00 -7.92 -5.69
N LYS A 3 18.30 -8.55 -6.65
CA LYS A 3 18.13 -8.00 -8.00
C LYS A 3 17.42 -6.65 -7.90
N GLY A 4 17.97 -5.60 -8.53
CA GLY A 4 17.42 -4.24 -8.45
C GLY A 4 17.78 -3.46 -7.17
N TYR A 5 18.78 -3.90 -6.41
CA TYR A 5 19.28 -3.13 -5.27
C TYR A 5 19.83 -1.77 -5.71
N ILE A 6 19.38 -0.74 -5.01
CA ILE A 6 19.84 0.65 -5.14
C ILE A 6 20.37 1.09 -3.77
N PRO A 7 21.53 1.75 -3.65
CA PRO A 7 21.99 2.34 -2.39
C PRO A 7 20.98 3.35 -1.83
N LYS A 8 20.84 3.40 -0.49
CA LYS A 8 19.85 4.21 0.22
C LYS A 8 19.77 5.65 -0.28
N GLU A 9 20.91 6.27 -0.52
CA GLU A 9 21.04 7.68 -0.92
C GLU A 9 20.57 7.97 -2.35
N GLN A 10 20.44 6.92 -3.17
CA GLN A 10 20.00 7.00 -4.57
C GLN A 10 18.55 6.53 -4.76
N ARG A 11 17.90 6.02 -3.71
CA ARG A 11 16.53 5.53 -3.77
C ARG A 11 15.55 6.68 -3.85
N LYS A 12 14.52 6.48 -4.67
CA LYS A 12 13.31 7.30 -4.61
C LYS A 12 12.60 7.05 -3.29
N THR A 13 12.01 8.10 -2.72
CA THR A 13 11.20 8.02 -1.50
C THR A 13 9.73 7.98 -1.86
N LEU A 14 9.05 6.91 -1.45
CA LEU A 14 7.63 6.72 -1.69
C LEU A 14 6.86 6.90 -0.39
N LEU A 15 5.72 7.60 -0.47
CA LEU A 15 4.77 7.73 0.63
C LEU A 15 3.62 6.74 0.43
N MET A 16 3.46 5.81 1.36
CA MET A 16 2.33 4.89 1.42
C MET A 16 1.25 5.46 2.34
N LEU A 17 0.07 5.73 1.78
CA LEU A 17 -1.14 6.10 2.51
C LEU A 17 -2.01 4.85 2.63
N SER A 18 -2.04 4.24 3.82
CA SER A 18 -2.71 2.96 4.06
C SER A 18 -3.02 2.79 5.54
N ASP A 19 -3.51 1.61 5.91
CA ASP A 19 -3.43 1.18 7.32
C ASP A 19 -1.97 1.20 7.76
N ASP A 20 -1.76 1.38 9.07
CA ASP A 20 -0.42 1.30 9.66
C ASP A 20 0.19 -0.08 9.37
N ILE A 21 1.37 -0.08 8.74
CA ILE A 21 2.08 -1.32 8.34
C ILE A 21 2.54 -2.19 9.52
N ARG A 22 2.34 -1.73 10.75
CA ARG A 22 2.60 -2.49 11.99
C ARG A 22 1.34 -3.21 12.49
N THR A 23 0.17 -2.93 11.92
CA THR A 23 -1.10 -3.55 12.33
C THR A 23 -1.35 -4.89 11.66
N TYR A 24 -2.21 -5.69 12.27
CA TYR A 24 -2.63 -6.99 11.74
C TYR A 24 -3.88 -6.92 10.84
N SER A 25 -4.19 -5.76 10.26
CA SER A 25 -5.23 -5.67 9.24
C SER A 25 -4.76 -6.26 7.90
N GLY A 26 -5.67 -6.67 7.04
CA GLY A 26 -5.33 -7.17 5.71
C GLY A 26 -4.57 -6.14 4.87
N VAL A 27 -5.01 -4.88 4.92
CA VAL A 27 -4.36 -3.76 4.21
C VAL A 27 -2.99 -3.46 4.82
N GLY A 28 -2.90 -3.36 6.15
CA GLY A 28 -1.64 -3.11 6.85
C GLY A 28 -0.60 -4.20 6.59
N HIS A 29 -1.03 -5.48 6.63
CA HIS A 29 -0.15 -6.60 6.30
C HIS A 29 0.36 -6.54 4.86
N MET A 30 -0.51 -6.31 3.89
CA MET A 30 -0.11 -6.23 2.48
C MET A 30 0.75 -5.00 2.21
N ALA A 31 0.43 -3.84 2.79
CA ALA A 31 1.28 -2.65 2.71
C ALA A 31 2.68 -2.93 3.27
N ARG A 32 2.77 -3.65 4.40
CA ARG A 32 4.07 -4.09 4.96
C ARG A 32 4.83 -5.00 3.99
N GLU A 33 4.18 -5.97 3.38
CA GLU A 33 4.84 -6.87 2.40
C GLU A 33 5.35 -6.07 1.19
N ILE A 34 4.60 -5.09 0.69
CA ILE A 34 5.06 -4.20 -0.40
C ILE A 34 6.30 -3.43 0.04
N VAL A 35 6.24 -2.78 1.20
CA VAL A 35 7.36 -1.99 1.76
C VAL A 35 8.59 -2.86 1.98
N THR A 36 8.48 -3.99 2.67
CA THR A 36 9.62 -4.83 3.02
C THR A 36 10.24 -5.51 1.80
N THR A 37 9.43 -5.95 0.84
CA THR A 37 9.95 -6.61 -0.37
C THR A 37 10.62 -5.64 -1.32
N THR A 38 10.30 -4.35 -1.27
CA THR A 38 10.85 -3.30 -2.14
C THR A 38 11.80 -2.33 -1.43
N ALA A 39 12.06 -2.50 -0.13
CA ALA A 39 12.95 -1.65 0.66
C ALA A 39 14.41 -1.61 0.16
N HIS A 40 14.82 -2.57 -0.68
CA HIS A 40 16.13 -2.57 -1.34
C HIS A 40 16.17 -1.66 -2.58
N HIS A 41 15.04 -1.12 -2.99
CA HIS A 41 14.88 -0.32 -4.21
C HIS A 41 14.32 1.07 -3.92
N TYR A 42 13.49 1.22 -2.86
CA TYR A 42 12.86 2.47 -2.45
C TYR A 42 13.10 2.76 -0.98
N ASN A 43 13.12 4.05 -0.63
CA ASN A 43 12.90 4.54 0.71
C ASN A 43 11.39 4.68 0.93
N TRP A 44 10.91 4.39 2.15
CA TRP A 44 9.49 4.38 2.42
C TRP A 44 9.11 5.26 3.61
N VAL A 45 8.04 6.01 3.43
CA VAL A 45 7.29 6.64 4.51
C VAL A 45 5.87 6.08 4.48
N ASN A 46 5.34 5.65 5.60
CA ASN A 46 3.95 5.22 5.72
C ASN A 46 3.19 6.20 6.62
N LEU A 47 2.15 6.86 6.10
CA LEU A 47 1.14 7.47 6.93
C LEU A 47 0.16 6.38 7.32
N GLY A 48 0.35 5.86 8.54
CA GLY A 48 -0.31 4.65 9.03
C GLY A 48 -1.62 4.96 9.71
N GLY A 49 -2.73 4.70 9.01
CA GLY A 49 -4.09 4.89 9.49
C GLY A 49 -4.75 3.65 10.07
N ALA A 50 -6.08 3.68 10.17
CA ALA A 50 -6.98 2.63 10.66
C ALA A 50 -6.80 2.27 12.15
N VAL A 51 -6.14 3.10 12.91
CA VAL A 51 -5.90 2.89 14.35
C VAL A 51 -6.24 4.14 15.15
N ASN A 52 -6.44 3.97 16.42
CA ASN A 52 -6.49 5.06 17.41
C ASN A 52 -5.17 5.02 18.19
N HIS A 53 -4.16 5.68 17.64
CA HIS A 53 -2.80 5.58 18.16
C HIS A 53 -2.55 6.63 19.24
N PRO A 54 -2.05 6.23 20.45
CA PRO A 54 -1.77 7.17 21.54
C PRO A 54 -0.67 8.18 21.20
N GLU A 55 0.17 7.85 20.23
CA GLU A 55 1.26 8.69 19.74
C GLU A 55 0.96 9.27 18.35
N HIS A 56 -0.25 9.78 18.17
CA HIS A 56 -0.68 10.46 16.96
C HIS A 56 0.33 11.53 16.53
N SER A 57 0.58 11.61 15.22
CA SER A 57 1.56 12.49 14.55
C SER A 57 3.04 12.22 14.86
N LYS A 58 3.37 11.21 15.66
CA LYS A 58 4.77 10.82 15.86
C LYS A 58 5.28 9.96 14.73
N GLY A 59 6.53 10.22 14.34
CA GLY A 59 7.29 9.40 13.40
C GLY A 59 8.10 8.33 14.12
N PHE A 60 8.10 7.12 13.57
CA PHE A 60 8.87 5.96 14.04
C PHE A 60 9.76 5.45 12.92
N ASP A 61 11.06 5.41 13.17
CA ASP A 61 11.99 4.72 12.28
C ASP A 61 11.95 3.22 12.59
N ILE A 62 11.54 2.42 11.60
CA ILE A 62 11.49 0.96 11.70
C ILE A 62 12.51 0.27 10.81
N SER A 63 13.49 1.01 10.30
CA SER A 63 14.52 0.53 9.38
C SER A 63 15.27 -0.69 9.93
N ASP A 64 15.61 -0.71 11.21
CA ASP A 64 16.29 -1.85 11.83
C ASP A 64 15.42 -3.12 11.84
N SER A 65 14.12 -2.98 12.07
CA SER A 65 13.18 -4.11 11.99
C SER A 65 13.12 -4.66 10.57
N VAL A 66 13.04 -3.78 9.57
CA VAL A 66 13.03 -4.17 8.15
C VAL A 66 14.37 -4.79 7.74
N ASN A 67 15.49 -4.26 8.20
CA ASN A 67 16.82 -4.83 7.96
C ASN A 67 16.91 -6.28 8.49
N LYS A 68 16.45 -6.52 9.72
CA LYS A 68 16.41 -7.87 10.32
C LYS A 68 15.53 -8.84 9.54
N GLU A 69 14.35 -8.39 9.11
CA GLU A 69 13.40 -9.21 8.37
C GLU A 69 13.90 -9.56 6.95
N THR A 70 14.51 -8.59 6.28
CA THR A 70 14.86 -8.70 4.85
C THR A 70 16.29 -9.11 4.59
N GLY A 71 17.19 -9.00 5.59
CA GLY A 71 18.63 -9.16 5.45
C GLY A 71 19.33 -7.96 4.78
N LEU A 72 18.65 -6.83 4.61
CA LEU A 72 19.25 -5.57 4.20
C LEU A 72 20.06 -4.97 5.35
N LYS A 73 20.91 -3.99 5.03
CA LYS A 73 21.68 -3.23 6.02
C LYS A 73 21.38 -1.73 6.01
N ASP A 74 20.65 -1.29 4.99
CA ASP A 74 20.44 0.11 4.67
C ASP A 74 18.97 0.41 4.28
N ALA A 75 18.01 -0.38 4.77
CA ALA A 75 16.61 -0.01 4.64
C ALA A 75 16.36 1.38 5.24
N ASN A 76 15.45 2.14 4.65
CA ASN A 76 14.99 3.41 5.18
C ASN A 76 13.47 3.41 5.15
N VAL A 77 12.87 3.14 6.30
CA VAL A 77 11.43 2.98 6.45
C VAL A 77 10.96 3.72 7.70
N LYS A 78 10.09 4.69 7.51
CA LYS A 78 9.47 5.48 8.57
C LYS A 78 7.97 5.24 8.60
N VAL A 79 7.38 5.21 9.77
CA VAL A 79 5.93 5.19 9.97
C VAL A 79 5.52 6.43 10.74
N ILE A 80 4.55 7.16 10.24
CA ILE A 80 3.93 8.28 10.93
C ILE A 80 2.54 7.81 11.37
N ALA A 81 2.37 7.66 12.67
CA ALA A 81 1.12 7.18 13.25
C ALA A 81 0.03 8.26 13.16
N CYS A 82 -1.16 7.90 12.72
CA CYS A 82 -2.29 8.82 12.74
C CYS A 82 -3.57 8.14 13.24
N ASN A 83 -4.41 8.93 13.89
CA ASN A 83 -5.75 8.50 14.25
C ASN A 83 -6.64 8.53 13.00
N GLY A 84 -7.48 7.52 12.84
CA GLY A 84 -8.28 7.37 11.63
C GLY A 84 -7.38 7.24 10.40
N TYR A 85 -7.47 8.21 9.48
CA TYR A 85 -6.71 8.19 8.21
C TYR A 85 -5.97 9.51 7.93
N GLY A 86 -5.69 10.29 8.97
CA GLY A 86 -4.96 11.55 8.85
C GLY A 86 -5.77 12.69 8.27
N ASP A 87 -5.08 13.75 7.88
CA ASP A 87 -5.66 14.97 7.31
C ASP A 87 -4.66 15.70 6.39
N GLU A 88 -5.13 16.80 5.77
CA GLU A 88 -4.37 17.61 4.83
C GLU A 88 -3.09 18.21 5.45
N ASN A 89 -3.15 18.62 6.71
CA ASN A 89 -2.01 19.27 7.38
C ASN A 89 -0.91 18.26 7.67
N MET A 90 -1.28 17.04 8.05
CA MET A 90 -0.31 15.95 8.22
C MET A 90 0.39 15.62 6.90
N LEU A 91 -0.35 15.55 5.79
CA LEU A 91 0.25 15.29 4.49
C LEU A 91 1.19 16.41 4.07
N ARG A 92 0.80 17.70 4.23
CA ARG A 92 1.67 18.84 3.92
C ARG A 92 2.96 18.79 4.74
N ALA A 93 2.85 18.53 6.05
CA ALA A 93 4.01 18.42 6.92
C ALA A 93 4.96 17.29 6.50
N ILE A 94 4.41 16.13 6.10
CA ILE A 94 5.22 15.01 5.57
C ILE A 94 5.92 15.43 4.27
N MET A 95 5.21 16.05 3.34
CA MET A 95 5.77 16.48 2.05
C MET A 95 6.79 17.60 2.15
N GLU A 96 6.78 18.36 3.27
CA GLU A 96 7.79 19.38 3.58
C GLU A 96 9.05 18.78 4.23
N GLN A 97 8.87 17.74 5.06
CA GLN A 97 9.98 17.14 5.81
C GLN A 97 10.70 16.04 5.02
N GLU A 98 9.96 15.34 4.17
CA GLU A 98 10.46 14.23 3.38
C GLU A 98 10.39 14.56 1.88
N ASN A 99 11.45 14.30 1.14
CA ASN A 99 11.45 14.48 -0.31
C ASN A 99 10.66 13.33 -0.97
N ILE A 100 9.35 13.47 -1.06
CA ILE A 100 8.47 12.44 -1.62
C ILE A 100 8.49 12.48 -3.15
N ASP A 101 8.88 11.38 -3.78
CA ASP A 101 8.92 11.22 -5.24
C ASP A 101 7.60 10.69 -5.82
N ALA A 102 6.79 9.96 -5.05
CA ALA A 102 5.43 9.53 -5.42
C ALA A 102 4.63 9.16 -4.19
N ILE A 103 3.31 9.31 -4.29
CA ILE A 103 2.34 8.88 -3.27
C ILE A 103 1.59 7.65 -3.79
N ILE A 104 1.50 6.61 -2.95
CA ILE A 104 0.70 5.42 -3.21
C ILE A 104 -0.39 5.35 -2.17
N HIS A 105 -1.64 5.52 -2.60
CA HIS A 105 -2.81 5.30 -1.78
C HIS A 105 -3.24 3.82 -1.90
N PHE A 106 -3.39 3.15 -0.75
CA PHE A 106 -3.76 1.74 -0.70
C PHE A 106 -4.74 1.49 0.46
N THR A 107 -6.00 1.78 0.25
CA THR A 107 -7.15 1.40 1.08
C THR A 107 -8.44 1.94 0.43
N ASP A 108 -9.56 1.99 1.17
CA ASP A 108 -10.85 2.49 0.65
C ASP A 108 -10.80 4.02 0.50
N PRO A 109 -11.01 4.56 -0.70
CA PRO A 109 -10.86 5.99 -0.97
C PRO A 109 -11.89 6.86 -0.24
N ARG A 110 -13.00 6.28 0.21
CA ARG A 110 -14.06 7.01 0.92
C ARG A 110 -13.61 7.56 2.28
N TYR A 111 -12.59 6.95 2.89
CA TYR A 111 -11.97 7.46 4.11
C TYR A 111 -10.92 8.54 3.86
N TRP A 112 -10.56 8.77 2.59
CA TRP A 112 -9.49 9.67 2.16
C TRP A 112 -10.01 10.81 1.27
N VAL A 113 -11.25 11.24 1.46
CA VAL A 113 -11.86 12.32 0.64
C VAL A 113 -10.98 13.56 0.64
N TRP A 114 -10.43 13.93 1.78
CA TRP A 114 -9.52 15.05 1.92
C TRP A 114 -8.27 14.93 1.01
N LEU A 115 -7.71 13.74 0.82
CA LEU A 115 -6.58 13.49 -0.07
C LEU A 115 -6.93 13.89 -1.51
N TYR A 116 -8.11 13.46 -1.97
CA TYR A 116 -8.56 13.73 -3.34
C TYR A 116 -9.00 15.18 -3.55
N GLN A 117 -9.39 15.87 -2.48
CA GLN A 117 -9.60 17.33 -2.52
C GLN A 117 -8.30 18.11 -2.69
N MET A 118 -7.17 17.53 -2.29
CA MET A 118 -5.82 18.09 -2.48
C MET A 118 -5.13 17.64 -3.77
N GLU A 119 -5.75 16.84 -4.63
CA GLU A 119 -5.08 16.18 -5.74
C GLU A 119 -4.29 17.14 -6.64
N THR A 120 -4.84 18.32 -6.89
CA THR A 120 -4.17 19.35 -7.69
C THR A 120 -2.88 19.87 -7.04
N GLU A 121 -2.88 20.07 -5.71
CA GLU A 121 -1.70 20.47 -4.94
C GLU A 121 -0.63 19.37 -4.94
N ILE A 122 -1.05 18.13 -4.71
CA ILE A 122 -0.17 16.97 -4.67
C ILE A 122 0.52 16.76 -6.01
N ARG A 123 -0.25 16.73 -7.09
CA ARG A 123 0.22 16.39 -8.44
C ARG A 123 1.11 17.46 -9.07
N GLN A 124 1.18 18.65 -8.49
CA GLN A 124 2.21 19.64 -8.82
C GLN A 124 3.60 19.26 -8.29
N LYS A 125 3.68 18.41 -7.26
CA LYS A 125 4.93 18.02 -6.61
C LYS A 125 5.36 16.61 -7.01
N CYS A 126 4.43 15.65 -6.99
CA CYS A 126 4.70 14.24 -7.30
C CYS A 126 3.44 13.52 -7.79
N PRO A 127 3.58 12.40 -8.51
CA PRO A 127 2.45 11.62 -8.96
C PRO A 127 1.69 10.98 -7.80
N LEU A 128 0.36 10.91 -7.97
CA LEU A 128 -0.57 10.21 -7.09
C LEU A 128 -0.98 8.88 -7.75
N ILE A 129 -0.80 7.78 -7.05
CA ILE A 129 -1.07 6.43 -7.52
C ILE A 129 -2.08 5.78 -6.58
N PHE A 130 -3.13 5.18 -7.12
CA PHE A 130 -4.07 4.43 -6.31
C PHE A 130 -3.97 2.93 -6.60
N TYR A 131 -3.66 2.16 -5.56
CA TYR A 131 -3.70 0.70 -5.60
C TYR A 131 -5.06 0.23 -5.07
N THR A 132 -5.99 -0.01 -5.99
CA THR A 132 -7.38 -0.36 -5.66
C THR A 132 -7.57 -1.84 -5.44
N ILE A 133 -8.31 -2.15 -4.36
CA ILE A 133 -8.72 -3.51 -3.98
C ILE A 133 -10.19 -3.79 -4.29
N TRP A 134 -10.89 -2.86 -4.93
CA TRP A 134 -12.33 -3.01 -5.19
C TRP A 134 -12.62 -4.17 -6.12
N ASP A 135 -13.49 -5.07 -5.71
CA ASP A 135 -13.81 -6.32 -6.41
C ASP A 135 -15.31 -6.62 -6.54
N ASP A 136 -16.17 -5.72 -6.05
CA ASP A 136 -17.61 -5.90 -6.02
C ASP A 136 -18.35 -5.23 -7.19
N LEU A 137 -19.54 -5.74 -7.48
CA LEU A 137 -20.48 -5.23 -8.48
C LEU A 137 -21.81 -4.89 -7.81
N PRO A 138 -22.58 -3.91 -8.33
CA PRO A 138 -22.39 -3.19 -9.60
C PRO A 138 -21.19 -2.26 -9.58
N TYR A 139 -20.72 -1.80 -10.76
CA TYR A 139 -19.58 -0.90 -10.88
C TYR A 139 -19.73 0.31 -9.95
N PRO A 140 -18.71 0.60 -9.10
CA PRO A 140 -18.78 1.66 -8.10
C PRO A 140 -18.62 3.03 -8.74
N MET A 141 -19.68 3.53 -9.41
CA MET A 141 -19.64 4.81 -10.12
C MET A 141 -19.32 5.99 -9.20
N TYR A 142 -19.57 5.86 -7.89
CA TYR A 142 -19.18 6.83 -6.86
C TYR A 142 -17.65 6.91 -6.64
N ASN A 143 -16.89 5.93 -7.09
CA ASN A 143 -15.41 5.97 -7.05
C ASN A 143 -14.82 6.69 -8.28
N ARG A 144 -15.63 7.12 -9.24
CA ARG A 144 -15.16 7.72 -10.50
C ARG A 144 -14.20 8.88 -10.27
N GLU A 145 -14.57 9.81 -9.39
CA GLU A 145 -13.76 11.01 -9.17
C GLU A 145 -12.42 10.67 -8.49
N PHE A 146 -12.41 9.69 -7.59
CA PHE A 146 -11.16 9.18 -7.03
C PHE A 146 -10.26 8.62 -8.14
N TYR A 147 -10.79 7.74 -9.00
CA TYR A 147 -10.01 7.15 -10.10
C TYR A 147 -9.53 8.18 -11.12
N ARG A 148 -10.27 9.27 -11.34
CA ARG A 148 -9.87 10.35 -12.24
C ARG A 148 -8.72 11.17 -11.70
N SER A 149 -8.68 11.39 -10.40
CA SER A 149 -7.69 12.20 -9.70
C SER A 149 -6.29 11.58 -9.68
N ASP A 150 -6.19 10.25 -9.87
CA ASP A 150 -4.90 9.56 -9.84
C ASP A 150 -4.17 9.61 -11.19
N ASP A 151 -2.84 9.66 -11.15
CA ASP A 151 -2.01 9.54 -12.35
C ASP A 151 -1.92 8.09 -12.84
N MET A 152 -1.94 7.13 -11.88
CA MET A 152 -1.90 5.71 -12.17
C MET A 152 -2.82 4.93 -11.24
N LEU A 153 -3.47 3.90 -11.79
CA LEU A 153 -4.35 2.99 -11.07
C LEU A 153 -3.80 1.56 -11.17
N LEU A 154 -3.60 0.95 -10.02
CA LEU A 154 -3.12 -0.42 -9.91
C LEU A 154 -4.26 -1.28 -9.38
N GLY A 155 -4.66 -2.31 -10.12
CA GLY A 155 -5.70 -3.24 -9.69
C GLY A 155 -5.10 -4.56 -9.21
N ILE A 156 -5.54 -5.04 -8.06
CA ILE A 156 -5.06 -6.31 -7.47
C ILE A 156 -5.48 -7.54 -8.27
N SER A 157 -6.53 -7.42 -9.08
CA SER A 157 -7.06 -8.49 -9.91
C SER A 157 -7.42 -7.98 -11.31
N LYS A 158 -7.59 -8.90 -12.25
CA LYS A 158 -8.15 -8.56 -13.56
C LYS A 158 -9.56 -7.98 -13.46
N GLN A 159 -10.33 -8.43 -12.45
CA GLN A 159 -11.66 -7.89 -12.14
C GLN A 159 -11.55 -6.43 -11.67
N SER A 160 -10.66 -6.11 -10.74
CA SER A 160 -10.43 -4.73 -10.27
C SER A 160 -10.03 -3.82 -11.44
N VAL A 161 -9.15 -4.26 -12.33
CA VAL A 161 -8.77 -3.52 -13.54
C VAL A 161 -9.98 -3.30 -14.45
N ASN A 162 -10.80 -4.34 -14.66
CA ASN A 162 -12.02 -4.23 -15.48
C ASN A 162 -13.03 -3.27 -14.85
N ILE A 163 -13.20 -3.29 -13.54
CA ILE A 163 -14.06 -2.36 -12.81
C ILE A 163 -13.60 -0.92 -13.03
N VAL A 164 -12.31 -0.63 -12.84
CA VAL A 164 -11.74 0.70 -13.07
C VAL A 164 -12.01 1.18 -14.50
N LYS A 165 -11.75 0.35 -15.50
CA LYS A 165 -11.98 0.68 -16.91
C LYS A 165 -13.46 0.98 -17.20
N ASN A 166 -14.38 0.22 -16.60
CA ASN A 166 -15.82 0.43 -16.77
C ASN A 166 -16.32 1.69 -16.05
N VAL A 167 -15.80 2.00 -14.86
CA VAL A 167 -16.13 3.24 -14.14
C VAL A 167 -15.65 4.46 -14.92
N LEU A 168 -14.50 4.35 -15.59
CA LEU A 168 -13.88 5.43 -16.37
C LEU A 168 -14.25 5.42 -17.86
N ARG A 169 -15.19 4.59 -18.31
CA ARG A 169 -15.50 4.39 -19.75
C ARG A 169 -15.75 5.69 -20.51
N ASP A 170 -16.36 6.69 -19.88
CA ASP A 170 -16.69 7.98 -20.49
C ASP A 170 -15.48 8.94 -20.54
N HIS A 171 -14.43 8.66 -19.76
CA HIS A 171 -13.16 9.39 -19.69
C HIS A 171 -12.00 8.41 -19.47
N PRO A 172 -11.67 7.60 -20.48
CA PRO A 172 -10.69 6.55 -20.34
C PRO A 172 -9.29 7.12 -20.11
N LYS A 173 -8.57 6.51 -19.15
CA LYS A 173 -7.14 6.76 -19.00
C LYS A 173 -6.34 5.97 -20.05
N PRO A 174 -5.13 6.44 -20.41
CA PRO A 174 -4.26 5.69 -21.32
C PRO A 174 -3.87 4.33 -20.70
N ASP A 175 -3.58 3.35 -21.52
CA ASP A 175 -3.29 1.96 -21.09
C ASP A 175 -2.09 1.83 -20.14
N TRP A 176 -1.15 2.77 -20.21
CA TRP A 176 -0.03 2.79 -19.28
C TRP A 176 -0.44 3.19 -17.85
N ALA A 177 -1.55 3.92 -17.70
CA ALA A 177 -2.01 4.44 -16.41
C ALA A 177 -2.92 3.45 -15.64
N ILE A 178 -3.30 2.32 -16.22
CA ILE A 178 -4.07 1.28 -15.53
C ILE A 178 -3.32 -0.04 -15.65
N LYS A 179 -2.86 -0.58 -14.52
CA LYS A 179 -2.05 -1.81 -14.48
C LYS A 179 -2.64 -2.88 -13.59
N TYR A 180 -2.49 -4.11 -14.00
CA TYR A 180 -2.76 -5.28 -13.17
C TYR A 180 -1.51 -5.58 -12.35
N VAL A 181 -1.62 -5.47 -11.04
CA VAL A 181 -0.56 -5.77 -10.07
C VAL A 181 -1.17 -6.63 -8.96
N PRO A 182 -1.10 -7.96 -9.07
CA PRO A 182 -1.65 -8.85 -8.06
C PRO A 182 -0.86 -8.76 -6.75
N HIS A 183 -1.53 -9.08 -5.64
CA HIS A 183 -0.84 -9.32 -4.39
C HIS A 183 0.11 -10.51 -4.54
N GLY A 184 1.32 -10.36 -4.02
CA GLY A 184 2.27 -11.47 -3.90
C GLY A 184 1.95 -12.35 -2.71
N ILE A 185 2.54 -13.54 -2.70
CA ILE A 185 2.54 -14.47 -1.57
C ILE A 185 3.96 -14.56 -1.02
N ASN A 186 4.09 -14.42 0.28
CA ASN A 186 5.38 -14.62 0.94
C ASN A 186 5.65 -16.12 1.11
N GLU A 187 6.45 -16.69 0.22
CA GLU A 187 6.76 -18.12 0.19
C GLU A 187 7.44 -18.64 1.46
N LYS A 188 8.06 -17.76 2.25
CA LYS A 188 8.65 -18.14 3.54
C LYS A 188 7.59 -18.34 4.63
N LYS A 189 6.43 -17.70 4.49
CA LYS A 189 5.31 -17.80 5.42
C LYS A 189 4.25 -18.80 4.94
N PHE A 190 4.05 -18.87 3.62
CA PHE A 190 3.04 -19.71 2.98
C PHE A 190 3.72 -20.70 2.05
N TYR A 191 3.87 -21.93 2.51
CA TYR A 191 4.47 -23.03 1.77
C TYR A 191 3.63 -24.29 1.93
N PRO A 192 3.65 -25.21 0.93
CA PRO A 192 2.91 -26.47 1.03
C PRO A 192 3.42 -27.29 2.22
N ILE A 193 2.51 -27.67 3.10
CA ILE A 193 2.83 -28.58 4.20
C ILE A 193 2.68 -30.00 3.63
N ILE A 194 3.82 -30.68 3.45
CA ILE A 194 3.84 -32.07 3.03
C ILE A 194 3.93 -32.94 4.28
N ASN A 195 2.96 -33.84 4.46
CA ASN A 195 2.89 -34.81 5.56
C ASN A 195 2.80 -34.20 6.96
N ASN A 196 1.79 -33.36 7.22
CA ASN A 196 1.51 -32.91 8.59
C ASN A 196 0.56 -33.90 9.29
N PHE A 197 1.14 -34.96 9.85
CA PHE A 197 0.41 -36.00 10.61
C PHE A 197 -0.35 -35.41 11.80
N GLU A 198 0.19 -34.39 12.47
CA GLU A 198 -0.49 -33.74 13.60
C GLU A 198 -1.75 -33.02 13.16
N PHE A 199 -1.71 -32.35 12.00
CA PHE A 199 -2.89 -31.69 11.43
C PHE A 199 -3.96 -32.70 11.03
N GLU A 200 -3.58 -33.77 10.34
CA GLU A 200 -4.49 -34.85 9.92
C GLU A 200 -5.11 -35.54 11.13
N THR A 201 -4.33 -35.78 12.20
CA THR A 201 -4.81 -36.41 13.43
C THR A 201 -5.76 -35.50 14.20
N ALA A 202 -5.45 -34.19 14.30
CA ALA A 202 -6.29 -33.23 15.00
C ALA A 202 -7.65 -33.00 14.33
N PHE A 203 -7.71 -33.13 13.00
CA PHE A 203 -8.92 -32.81 12.20
C PHE A 203 -9.56 -34.03 11.55
N SER A 204 -9.06 -35.25 11.76
CA SER A 204 -9.56 -36.47 11.14
C SER A 204 -11.03 -36.83 11.47
N SER A 205 -11.60 -36.17 12.49
CA SER A 205 -13.01 -36.36 12.89
C SER A 205 -13.91 -35.15 12.61
N LYS A 206 -13.42 -34.10 12.00
CA LYS A 206 -14.18 -32.88 11.75
C LYS A 206 -13.93 -32.38 10.33
N PHE A 207 -15.01 -32.28 9.56
CA PHE A 207 -15.15 -31.63 8.26
C PHE A 207 -13.86 -31.05 7.66
N ILE A 208 -13.29 -31.79 6.73
CA ILE A 208 -12.35 -31.23 5.75
C ILE A 208 -13.19 -30.90 4.52
N PHE A 209 -13.28 -29.62 4.18
CA PHE A 209 -13.86 -29.17 2.92
C PHE A 209 -12.79 -29.17 1.84
#